data_a26d57b6dc2e3506cd00f61789db97e3
#
_entry.id   a26d57b6dc2e3506cd00f61789db97e3
#
_cell.length_a   1.000
_cell.length_b   1.000
_cell.length_c   1.000
_cell.angle_alpha   90.00
_cell.angle_beta   90.00
_cell.angle_gamma   90.00
#
_symmetry.space_group_name_H-M   'P 1'
#
loop_
_entity.id
_entity.type
_entity.pdbx_description
1 polymer ?
#
loop_
_entity_poly.entity_id
_entity_poly.type
_entity_poly.pdbx_seq_one_letter_code
_entity_poly.pdbx_strand_id
1 'polypeptide(L)'
;RARTLIFLFRTRSKASATLDKKYEPYCADIMARHQIFVQLFNVRTLMFNVTKHEIVPNHRLLDNWTDFETIERIKRTYNMQSLSKNNPVIPLNDPVAKFIGLRRGQLCEITRTNQTSGTYVTYRYCK
;
A
#
# COMPACT_ATOMS: atom_id res chain seq x y z
N ARG A 1 15.00 7.72 9.88
CA ARG A 1 14.49 6.90 8.75
C ARG A 1 14.07 5.53 9.27
N ALA A 2 12.81 5.16 9.10
CA ALA A 2 12.36 3.82 9.44
C ALA A 2 13.08 2.79 8.56
N ARG A 3 13.69 1.79 9.19
CA ARG A 3 14.35 0.69 8.48
C ARG A 3 13.29 -0.23 7.89
N THR A 4 13.51 -0.74 6.69
CA THR A 4 12.64 -1.72 6.05
C THR A 4 13.38 -3.05 5.95
N LEU A 5 12.73 -4.13 6.37
CA LEU A 5 13.25 -5.49 6.29
C LEU A 5 12.31 -6.30 5.37
N ILE A 6 12.88 -6.89 4.34
CA ILE A 6 12.14 -7.68 3.35
C ILE A 6 12.55 -9.14 3.49
N PHE A 7 11.58 -10.00 3.80
CA PHE A 7 11.76 -11.44 3.82
C PHE A 7 11.22 -12.07 2.53
N LEU A 8 12.03 -12.85 1.87
CA LEU A 8 11.65 -13.64 0.71
C LEU A 8 11.48 -15.10 1.12
N PHE A 9 10.34 -15.69 0.79
CA PHE A 9 10.09 -17.10 1.04
C PHE A 9 9.53 -17.79 -0.21
N ARG A 10 9.73 -19.10 -0.30
CA ARG A 10 9.19 -19.93 -1.37
C ARG A 10 8.27 -20.99 -0.79
N THR A 11 6.99 -20.97 -1.17
CA THR A 11 6.05 -22.04 -0.82
C THR A 11 5.73 -22.89 -2.04
N ARG A 12 5.52 -24.19 -1.82
CA ARG A 12 5.05 -25.11 -2.87
C ARG A 12 3.53 -25.00 -3.12
N SER A 13 2.77 -24.49 -2.17
CA SER A 13 1.31 -24.39 -2.24
C SER A 13 0.82 -22.95 -2.49
N LYS A 14 -0.45 -22.84 -2.91
CA LYS A 14 -1.17 -21.55 -3.08
C LYS A 14 -1.42 -20.80 -1.75
N ALA A 15 -0.94 -21.31 -0.63
CA ALA A 15 -1.17 -20.82 0.73
C ALA A 15 -0.36 -19.56 1.12
N SER A 16 0.09 -18.77 0.15
CA SER A 16 0.84 -17.52 0.41
C SER A 16 0.05 -16.54 1.28
N ALA A 17 -1.24 -16.35 0.99
CA ALA A 17 -2.11 -15.45 1.74
C ALA A 17 -2.34 -15.90 3.19
N THR A 18 -2.29 -17.20 3.46
CA THR A 18 -2.45 -17.75 4.81
C THR A 18 -1.22 -17.49 5.66
N LEU A 19 -0.02 -17.55 5.06
CA LEU A 19 1.23 -17.23 5.75
C LEU A 19 1.31 -15.76 6.09
N ASP A 20 0.93 -14.87 5.17
CA ASP A 20 0.90 -13.43 5.43
C ASP A 20 0.04 -13.11 6.66
N LYS A 21 -1.18 -13.66 6.72
CA LYS A 21 -2.08 -13.49 7.87
C LYS A 21 -1.51 -14.06 9.18
N LYS A 22 -0.83 -15.20 9.12
CA LYS A 22 -0.24 -15.84 10.30
C LYS A 22 0.89 -15.01 10.91
N TYR A 23 1.72 -14.38 10.08
CA TYR A 23 2.88 -13.61 10.54
C TYR A 23 2.62 -12.11 10.69
N GLU A 24 1.47 -11.62 10.26
CA GLU A 24 1.08 -10.20 10.39
C GLU A 24 1.20 -9.67 11.83
N PRO A 25 0.74 -10.37 12.89
CA PRO A 25 0.86 -9.88 14.26
C PRO A 25 2.31 -9.76 14.72
N TYR A 26 3.19 -10.68 14.28
CA TYR A 26 4.62 -10.60 14.61
C TYR A 26 5.31 -9.44 13.89
N CYS A 27 4.96 -9.17 12.65
CA CYS A 27 5.46 -8.02 11.91
C CYS A 27 5.01 -6.70 12.55
N ALA A 28 3.77 -6.64 13.04
CA ALA A 28 3.24 -5.48 13.76
C ALA A 28 3.97 -5.25 15.10
N ASP A 29 4.27 -6.31 15.84
CA ASP A 29 5.03 -6.23 17.11
C ASP A 29 6.48 -5.75 16.87
N ILE A 30 7.16 -6.27 15.85
CA ILE A 30 8.50 -5.82 15.47
C ILE A 30 8.49 -4.32 15.08
N MET A 31 7.47 -3.90 14.33
CA MET A 31 7.31 -2.49 13.98
C MET A 31 7.11 -1.61 15.22
N ALA A 32 6.29 -2.06 16.17
CA ALA A 32 6.01 -1.32 17.40
C ALA A 32 7.24 -1.19 18.30
N ARG A 33 8.01 -2.28 18.46
CA ARG A 33 9.19 -2.30 19.37
C ARG A 33 10.44 -1.71 18.76
N HIS A 34 10.70 -1.98 17.50
CA HIS A 34 11.98 -1.67 16.86
C HIS A 34 11.90 -0.61 15.75
N GLN A 35 10.70 -0.14 15.42
CA GLN A 35 10.46 0.80 14.32
C GLN A 35 10.98 0.27 12.96
N ILE A 36 10.95 -1.07 12.79
CA ILE A 36 11.37 -1.76 11.57
C ILE A 36 10.12 -2.20 10.81
N PHE A 37 9.96 -1.71 9.60
CA PHE A 37 8.87 -2.13 8.73
C PHE A 37 9.23 -3.47 8.07
N VAL A 38 8.45 -4.50 8.36
CA VAL A 38 8.68 -5.87 7.87
C VAL A 38 7.70 -6.19 6.76
N GLN A 39 8.22 -6.63 5.62
CA GLN A 39 7.42 -7.12 4.50
C GLN A 39 7.78 -8.56 4.16
N LEU A 40 6.75 -9.36 3.90
CA LEU A 40 6.88 -10.76 3.52
C LEU A 40 6.50 -10.91 2.05
N PHE A 41 7.40 -11.44 1.23
CA PHE A 41 7.12 -11.70 -0.18
C PHE A 41 7.35 -13.16 -0.53
N ASN A 42 6.39 -13.72 -1.26
CA ASN A 42 6.60 -15.01 -1.90
C ASN A 42 7.34 -14.78 -3.22
N VAL A 43 8.46 -15.47 -3.40
CA VAL A 43 9.29 -15.39 -4.62
C VAL A 43 8.46 -15.59 -5.90
N ARG A 44 7.45 -16.46 -5.87
CA ARG A 44 6.58 -16.69 -7.03
C ARG A 44 5.77 -15.45 -7.44
N THR A 45 5.36 -14.62 -6.48
CA THR A 45 4.61 -13.39 -6.78
C THR A 45 5.51 -12.26 -7.30
N LEU A 46 6.82 -12.39 -7.10
CA LEU A 46 7.82 -11.43 -7.59
C LEU A 46 8.35 -11.76 -8.99
N MET A 47 7.91 -12.87 -9.59
CA MET A 47 8.37 -13.28 -10.93
C MET A 47 7.99 -12.29 -12.03
N PHE A 48 7.02 -11.43 -11.79
CA PHE A 48 6.64 -10.35 -12.71
C PHE A 48 6.38 -9.05 -11.92
N ASN A 49 6.60 -7.93 -12.60
CA ASN A 49 6.35 -6.62 -12.00
C ASN A 49 4.87 -6.26 -12.15
N VAL A 50 4.13 -6.35 -11.04
CA VAL A 50 2.68 -6.06 -10.98
C VAL A 50 2.37 -4.63 -11.43
N THR A 51 3.24 -3.66 -11.15
CA THR A 51 2.99 -2.25 -11.48
C THR A 51 3.12 -1.93 -12.97
N LYS A 52 3.77 -2.82 -13.74
CA LYS A 52 3.91 -2.67 -15.20
C LYS A 52 2.79 -3.34 -15.99
N HIS A 53 1.84 -3.98 -15.32
CA HIS A 53 0.73 -4.61 -16.00
C HIS A 53 -0.24 -3.55 -16.53
N GLU A 54 -0.68 -3.68 -17.77
CA GLU A 54 -1.50 -2.69 -18.48
C GLU A 54 -2.79 -2.31 -17.76
N ILE A 55 -3.42 -3.26 -17.07
CA ILE A 55 -4.68 -3.05 -16.33
C ILE A 55 -4.43 -2.36 -14.99
N VAL A 56 -3.21 -2.41 -14.46
CA VAL A 56 -2.90 -1.84 -13.14
C VAL A 56 -2.65 -0.34 -13.28
N PRO A 57 -3.51 0.50 -12.66
CA PRO A 57 -3.33 1.94 -12.70
C PRO A 57 -2.05 2.37 -11.98
N ASN A 58 -1.59 3.57 -12.28
CA ASN A 58 -0.42 4.11 -11.61
C ASN A 58 -0.75 4.43 -10.14
N HIS A 59 0.04 3.87 -9.22
CA HIS A 59 -0.09 4.06 -7.78
C HIS A 59 1.10 4.85 -7.27
N ARG A 60 0.84 5.93 -6.54
CA ARG A 60 1.84 6.76 -5.88
C ARG A 60 1.59 6.78 -4.38
N LEU A 61 2.63 6.47 -3.62
CA LEU A 61 2.62 6.63 -2.17
C LEU A 61 2.63 8.12 -1.82
N LEU A 62 1.71 8.56 -0.97
CA LEU A 62 1.75 9.87 -0.33
C LEU A 62 2.29 9.70 1.09
N ASP A 63 3.50 10.19 1.31
CA ASP A 63 4.10 10.15 2.64
C ASP A 63 3.58 11.30 3.49
N ASN A 64 3.20 11.00 4.73
CA ASN A 64 2.65 11.96 5.67
C ASN A 64 3.59 13.14 5.98
N TRP A 65 4.90 12.98 5.74
CA TRP A 65 5.90 14.02 6.01
C TRP A 65 6.23 14.85 4.76
N THR A 66 6.49 14.20 3.64
CA THR A 66 6.90 14.88 2.40
C THR A 66 5.72 15.46 1.64
N ASP A 67 4.58 14.80 1.69
CA ASP A 67 3.37 15.19 0.94
C ASP A 67 2.29 15.82 1.86
N PHE A 68 2.68 16.37 3.02
CA PHE A 68 1.76 16.94 4.00
C PHE A 68 0.83 18.00 3.40
N GLU A 69 1.35 18.92 2.62
CA GLU A 69 0.55 19.98 1.96
C GLU A 69 -0.48 19.37 0.99
N THR A 70 -0.08 18.35 0.25
CA THR A 70 -0.98 17.64 -0.68
C THR A 70 -2.10 16.94 0.08
N ILE A 71 -1.78 16.28 1.19
CA ILE A 71 -2.75 15.60 2.05
C ILE A 71 -3.75 16.59 2.65
N GLU A 72 -3.26 17.73 3.15
CA GLU A 72 -4.13 18.79 3.69
C GLU A 72 -5.04 19.41 2.61
N ARG A 73 -4.51 19.62 1.40
CA ARG A 73 -5.31 20.06 0.26
C ARG A 73 -6.42 19.05 -0.07
N ILE A 74 -6.10 17.75 -0.09
CA ILE A 74 -7.07 16.68 -0.31
C ILE A 74 -8.16 16.71 0.75
N LYS A 75 -7.80 16.81 2.03
CA LYS A 75 -8.78 16.92 3.13
C LYS A 75 -9.72 18.09 2.95
N ARG A 76 -9.21 19.27 2.58
CA ARG A 76 -10.00 20.47 2.35
C ARG A 76 -10.92 20.33 1.14
N THR A 77 -10.40 19.85 0.01
CA THR A 77 -11.15 19.69 -1.24
C THR A 77 -12.33 18.75 -1.09
N TYR A 78 -12.15 17.66 -0.35
CA TYR A 78 -13.20 16.66 -0.13
C TYR A 78 -13.94 16.82 1.21
N ASN A 79 -13.68 17.91 1.94
CA ASN A 79 -14.26 18.20 3.26
C ASN A 79 -14.16 17.01 4.24
N MET A 80 -12.99 16.40 4.32
CA MET A 80 -12.75 15.18 5.11
C MET A 80 -12.34 15.52 6.54
N GLN A 81 -13.12 15.06 7.52
CA GLN A 81 -12.74 15.14 8.93
C GLN A 81 -11.67 14.10 9.30
N SER A 82 -11.71 12.93 8.65
CA SER A 82 -10.77 11.83 8.90
C SER A 82 -10.45 11.08 7.62
N LEU A 83 -9.16 10.88 7.35
CA LEU A 83 -8.69 10.12 6.20
C LEU A 83 -9.16 8.66 6.24
N SER A 84 -9.23 8.06 7.44
CA SER A 84 -9.58 6.65 7.60
C SER A 84 -11.07 6.35 7.41
N LYS A 85 -11.95 7.34 7.65
CA LYS A 85 -13.41 7.17 7.56
C LYS A 85 -13.96 7.54 6.19
N ASN A 86 -13.37 8.53 5.54
CA ASN A 86 -13.91 9.14 4.34
C ASN A 86 -13.30 8.61 3.04
N ASN A 87 -12.16 7.91 3.10
CA ASN A 87 -11.52 7.34 1.91
C ASN A 87 -11.81 5.85 1.74
N PRO A 88 -11.93 5.38 0.50
CA PRO A 88 -11.90 3.96 0.20
C PRO A 88 -10.61 3.31 0.75
N VAL A 89 -10.73 2.09 1.21
CA VAL A 89 -9.61 1.38 1.84
C VAL A 89 -8.82 0.59 0.80
N ILE A 90 -7.51 0.55 0.96
CA ILE A 90 -6.61 -0.41 0.32
C ILE A 90 -6.01 -1.30 1.42
N PRO A 91 -6.14 -2.63 1.32
CA PRO A 91 -5.56 -3.51 2.33
C PRO A 91 -4.04 -3.57 2.21
N LEU A 92 -3.35 -3.72 3.33
CA LEU A 92 -1.89 -3.84 3.37
C LEU A 92 -1.37 -5.03 2.54
N ASN A 93 -2.19 -6.08 2.40
CA ASN A 93 -1.87 -7.30 1.64
C ASN A 93 -2.08 -7.16 0.12
N ASP A 94 -2.54 -6.02 -0.35
CA ASP A 94 -2.65 -5.76 -1.79
C ASP A 94 -1.27 -5.86 -2.45
N PRO A 95 -1.12 -6.58 -3.58
CA PRO A 95 0.18 -6.76 -4.25
C PRO A 95 0.84 -5.45 -4.65
N VAL A 96 0.05 -4.47 -5.09
CA VAL A 96 0.58 -3.16 -5.48
C VAL A 96 0.96 -2.34 -4.26
N ALA A 97 0.14 -2.37 -3.19
CA ALA A 97 0.45 -1.72 -1.93
C ALA A 97 1.77 -2.24 -1.32
N LYS A 98 1.96 -3.56 -1.34
CA LYS A 98 3.22 -4.21 -0.92
C LYS A 98 4.40 -3.75 -1.78
N PHE A 99 4.22 -3.71 -3.09
CA PHE A 99 5.29 -3.35 -4.02
C PHE A 99 5.78 -1.91 -3.82
N ILE A 100 4.87 -0.96 -3.61
CA ILE A 100 5.22 0.45 -3.35
C ILE A 100 5.63 0.73 -1.90
N GLY A 101 5.57 -0.29 -1.02
CA GLY A 101 5.92 -0.14 0.40
C GLY A 101 4.92 0.66 1.22
N LEU A 102 3.63 0.63 0.84
CA LEU A 102 2.57 1.34 1.54
C LEU A 102 2.42 0.82 2.97
N ARG A 103 2.26 1.73 3.92
CA ARG A 103 2.12 1.43 5.36
C ARG A 103 0.74 1.79 5.86
N ARG A 104 0.32 1.17 6.96
CA ARG A 104 -0.93 1.54 7.64
C ARG A 104 -0.93 3.03 7.98
N GLY A 105 -2.04 3.69 7.71
CA GLY A 105 -2.17 5.12 7.98
C GLY A 105 -1.74 6.05 6.84
N GLN A 106 -1.15 5.52 5.77
CA GLN A 106 -0.76 6.32 4.61
C GLN A 106 -1.84 6.35 3.54
N LEU A 107 -1.81 7.38 2.72
CA LEU A 107 -2.64 7.50 1.53
C LEU A 107 -1.89 7.01 0.29
N CYS A 108 -2.65 6.40 -0.60
CA CYS A 108 -2.22 6.05 -1.95
C CYS A 108 -3.03 6.85 -2.97
N GLU A 109 -2.33 7.57 -3.82
CA GLU A 109 -2.89 8.23 -4.99
C GLU A 109 -2.90 7.25 -6.16
N ILE A 110 -4.05 7.12 -6.82
CA ILE A 110 -4.25 6.19 -7.93
C ILE A 110 -4.71 6.98 -9.14
N THR A 111 -3.86 7.04 -10.15
CA THR A 111 -4.18 7.70 -11.42
C THR A 111 -4.69 6.66 -12.41
N ARG A 112 -5.90 6.86 -12.88
CA ARG A 112 -6.54 6.01 -13.88
C ARG A 112 -6.80 6.80 -15.14
N THR A 113 -6.52 6.19 -16.27
CA THR A 113 -6.84 6.73 -17.60
C THR A 113 -7.92 5.87 -18.23
N ASN A 114 -9.02 6.51 -18.61
CA ASN A 114 -10.11 5.87 -19.31
C ASN A 114 -10.28 6.54 -20.67
N GLN A 115 -10.58 5.77 -21.71
CA GLN A 115 -10.78 6.28 -23.07
C GLN A 115 -11.97 7.26 -23.16
N THR A 116 -12.99 7.08 -22.31
CA THR A 116 -14.23 7.87 -22.34
C THR A 116 -14.17 9.12 -21.45
N SER A 117 -13.63 8.98 -20.23
CA SER A 117 -13.63 10.05 -19.21
C SER A 117 -12.27 10.73 -18.99
N GLY A 118 -11.26 10.35 -19.77
CA GLY A 118 -9.90 10.89 -19.64
C GLY A 118 -9.18 10.36 -18.39
N THR A 119 -8.29 11.17 -17.86
CA THR A 119 -7.48 10.83 -16.68
C THR A 119 -8.14 11.38 -15.42
N TYR A 120 -8.34 10.53 -14.41
CA TYR A 120 -8.85 10.92 -13.12
C TYR A 120 -7.99 10.33 -11.98
N VAL A 121 -7.98 11.02 -10.84
CA VAL A 121 -7.21 10.66 -9.67
C VAL A 121 -8.14 10.27 -8.55
N THR A 122 -7.85 9.16 -7.90
CA THR A 122 -8.55 8.68 -6.70
C THR A 122 -7.57 8.43 -5.57
N TYR A 123 -8.05 8.53 -4.34
CA TYR A 123 -7.23 8.32 -3.15
C TYR A 123 -7.75 7.12 -2.36
N ARG A 124 -6.83 6.30 -1.84
CA ARG A 124 -7.17 5.18 -0.96
C ARG A 124 -6.33 5.23 0.30
N TYR A 125 -6.96 4.92 1.42
CA TYR A 125 -6.32 4.87 2.73
C TYR A 125 -5.87 3.43 3.04
N CYS A 126 -4.63 3.26 3.47
CA CYS A 126 -4.08 1.95 3.83
C CYS A 126 -4.51 1.55 5.25
N LYS A 127 -5.14 0.37 5.35
CA LYS A 127 -5.62 -0.18 6.62
C LYS A 127 -5.04 -1.57 6.87
#